data_089f1f7b45c432ca1405f9025400809e
#
_entry.id   089f1f7b45c432ca1405f9025400809e
#
_cell.length_a   1.000
_cell.length_b   1.000
_cell.length_c   1.000
_cell.angle_alpha   90.00
_cell.angle_beta   90.00
_cell.angle_gamma   90.00
#
_symmetry.space_group_name_H-M   'P 1'
#
loop_
_entity.id
_entity.type
_entity.pdbx_description
1 polymer ?
#
loop_
_entity_poly.entity_id
_entity_poly.type
_entity_poly.pdbx_seq_one_letter_code
_entity_poly.pdbx_strand_id
1 'polypeptide(L)'
;GETDLLKGELLMKVGYARVSSTDQNLARQIKALKVARCEKIFEEKQSGKSTQNRPELQAAIAYVRQGDTLVVASLDRLSRNYDDASDIIKQIRDKQVKMEVLDAPFLSMQTGDSDMDKFMFDMLTKLLAYMAQTERKKIRERQRQGIEIAKANGKYRGTRPAYAEDSPNPQKRFIYHRIVEQLRNKATGAKISYRAIA
;
A
#
# COMPACT_ATOMS: atom_id res chain seq x y z
N GLY A 1 -24.71 27.75 -6.78
CA GLY A 1 -24.29 26.95 -5.73
C GLY A 1 -24.47 27.60 -4.38
N GLU A 2 -25.38 27.09 -3.59
CA GLU A 2 -25.60 27.51 -2.21
C GLU A 2 -24.43 27.00 -1.37
N THR A 3 -23.77 27.92 -0.68
CA THR A 3 -22.81 27.61 0.39
C THR A 3 -23.57 26.99 1.53
N ASP A 4 -23.37 25.71 1.77
CA ASP A 4 -23.95 24.97 2.90
C ASP A 4 -23.35 25.52 4.21
N LEU A 5 -24.09 26.36 4.86
CA LEU A 5 -23.78 26.91 6.16
C LEU A 5 -24.31 25.96 7.24
N LEU A 6 -23.45 25.08 7.74
CA LEU A 6 -23.71 24.39 9.00
C LEU A 6 -23.09 25.20 10.14
N LYS A 7 -23.91 25.78 10.99
CA LYS A 7 -23.53 26.50 12.22
C LYS A 7 -22.62 27.73 12.03
N GLY A 8 -22.75 28.48 10.91
CA GLY A 8 -21.98 29.71 10.72
C GLY A 8 -20.53 29.51 10.27
N GLU A 9 -20.06 28.29 10.00
CA GLU A 9 -18.75 28.02 9.43
C GLU A 9 -18.85 27.77 7.93
N LEU A 10 -17.98 28.44 7.16
CA LEU A 10 -17.86 28.19 5.72
C LEU A 10 -17.24 26.81 5.51
N LEU A 11 -17.98 25.89 4.86
CA LEU A 11 -17.43 24.59 4.48
C LEU A 11 -16.46 24.73 3.31
N MET A 12 -15.26 24.18 3.47
CA MET A 12 -14.17 24.31 2.50
C MET A 12 -14.02 23.05 1.64
N LYS A 13 -13.62 23.25 0.38
CA LYS A 13 -13.11 22.17 -0.46
C LYS A 13 -11.58 22.20 -0.46
N VAL A 14 -10.97 21.10 -0.04
CA VAL A 14 -9.51 20.93 0.04
C VAL A 14 -9.09 19.88 -0.96
N GLY A 15 -8.20 20.23 -1.89
CA GLY A 15 -7.69 19.35 -2.92
C GLY A 15 -6.42 18.62 -2.50
N TYR A 16 -6.27 17.37 -2.92
CA TYR A 16 -5.02 16.65 -2.85
C TYR A 16 -4.59 16.14 -4.23
N ALA A 17 -3.37 16.46 -4.63
CA ALA A 17 -2.76 16.04 -5.88
C ALA A 17 -1.46 15.27 -5.62
N ARG A 18 -1.23 14.18 -6.36
CA ARG A 18 -0.01 13.38 -6.25
C ARG A 18 0.58 13.04 -7.60
N VAL A 19 1.90 13.21 -7.74
CA VAL A 19 2.64 12.81 -8.93
C VAL A 19 3.89 11.99 -8.59
N SER A 20 4.26 11.11 -9.51
CA SER A 20 5.59 10.52 -9.58
C SER A 20 6.39 11.31 -10.62
N SER A 21 7.36 12.07 -10.20
CA SER A 21 8.47 12.72 -10.95
C SER A 21 8.26 13.33 -12.37
N THR A 22 7.10 13.23 -13.01
CA THR A 22 6.83 13.84 -14.32
C THR A 22 5.77 14.94 -14.22
N ASP A 23 6.14 16.16 -14.52
CA ASP A 23 5.37 17.40 -14.26
C ASP A 23 4.04 17.52 -15.01
N GLN A 24 3.85 16.85 -16.15
CA GLN A 24 2.64 17.00 -16.97
C GLN A 24 1.33 16.53 -16.30
N ASN A 25 1.40 15.51 -15.44
CA ASN A 25 0.21 14.99 -14.75
C ASN A 25 -0.21 15.84 -13.55
N LEU A 26 0.72 16.59 -12.94
CA LEU A 26 0.41 17.46 -11.80
C LEU A 26 -0.44 18.65 -12.24
N ALA A 27 -0.03 19.33 -13.32
CA ALA A 27 -0.74 20.51 -13.84
C ALA A 27 -2.21 20.17 -14.19
N ARG A 28 -2.48 18.99 -14.77
CA ARG A 28 -3.85 18.53 -15.04
C ARG A 28 -4.66 18.33 -13.78
N GLN A 29 -4.09 17.69 -12.76
CA GLN A 29 -4.76 17.47 -11.47
C GLN A 29 -5.06 18.79 -10.78
N ILE A 30 -4.09 19.71 -10.70
CA ILE A 30 -4.28 21.03 -10.10
C ILE A 30 -5.37 21.81 -10.84
N LYS A 31 -5.37 21.76 -12.18
CA LYS A 31 -6.43 22.39 -12.97
C LYS A 31 -7.81 21.82 -12.65
N ALA A 32 -7.94 20.49 -12.57
CA ALA A 32 -9.20 19.84 -12.23
C ALA A 32 -9.66 20.21 -10.81
N LEU A 33 -8.77 20.24 -9.83
CA LEU A 33 -9.07 20.64 -8.45
C LEU A 33 -9.47 22.12 -8.35
N LYS A 34 -8.85 23.00 -9.13
CA LYS A 34 -9.28 24.41 -9.22
C LYS A 34 -10.66 24.56 -9.84
N VAL A 35 -10.96 23.79 -10.90
CA VAL A 35 -12.31 23.76 -11.51
C VAL A 35 -13.35 23.25 -10.50
N ALA A 36 -12.97 22.27 -9.63
CA ALA A 36 -13.81 21.78 -8.54
C ALA A 36 -13.93 22.78 -7.36
N ARG A 37 -13.34 23.98 -7.48
CA ARG A 37 -13.36 25.07 -6.49
C ARG A 37 -12.67 24.70 -5.16
N CYS A 38 -11.58 23.92 -5.23
CA CYS A 38 -10.73 23.71 -4.05
C CYS A 38 -10.04 25.01 -3.65
N GLU A 39 -10.22 25.43 -2.40
CA GLU A 39 -9.64 26.64 -1.84
C GLU A 39 -8.17 26.47 -1.45
N LYS A 40 -7.82 25.26 -1.00
CA LYS A 40 -6.46 24.83 -0.66
C LYS A 40 -6.14 23.54 -1.41
N ILE A 41 -4.94 23.43 -1.97
CA ILE A 41 -4.46 22.23 -2.65
C ILE A 41 -3.13 21.81 -2.02
N PHE A 42 -3.05 20.54 -1.59
CA PHE A 42 -1.84 19.89 -1.12
C PHE A 42 -1.23 19.08 -2.25
N GLU A 43 0.06 19.30 -2.53
CA GLU A 43 0.75 18.73 -3.69
C GLU A 43 1.85 17.78 -3.24
N GLU A 44 1.65 16.47 -3.42
CA GLU A 44 2.63 15.44 -3.08
C GLU A 44 3.53 15.13 -4.29
N LYS A 45 4.82 15.46 -4.18
CA LYS A 45 5.85 15.06 -5.15
C LYS A 45 6.59 13.84 -4.61
N GLN A 46 6.36 12.68 -5.18
CA GLN A 46 6.96 11.43 -4.72
C GLN A 46 8.15 11.03 -5.61
N SER A 47 9.37 11.07 -5.05
CA SER A 47 10.52 10.42 -5.67
C SER A 47 10.38 8.90 -5.57
N GLY A 48 10.79 8.15 -6.61
CA GLY A 48 10.52 6.70 -6.74
C GLY A 48 11.09 5.78 -5.66
N LYS A 49 11.74 6.30 -4.61
CA LYS A 49 12.36 5.53 -3.52
C LYS A 49 11.55 5.47 -2.22
N SER A 50 10.53 6.28 -2.02
CA SER A 50 9.75 6.31 -0.78
C SER A 50 8.25 6.27 -1.06
N THR A 51 7.65 5.07 -0.90
CA THR A 51 6.21 4.87 -1.07
C THR A 51 5.43 5.04 0.24
N GLN A 52 6.11 5.13 1.39
CA GLN A 52 5.48 5.08 2.71
C GLN A 52 5.23 6.44 3.36
N ASN A 53 5.95 7.51 3.02
CA ASN A 53 5.75 8.82 3.62
C ASN A 53 4.98 9.74 2.67
N ARG A 54 3.80 10.17 3.09
CA ARG A 54 2.91 11.11 2.39
C ARG A 54 2.61 12.29 3.29
N PRO A 55 3.60 13.16 3.55
CA PRO A 55 3.44 14.28 4.46
C PRO A 55 2.33 15.24 4.02
N GLU A 56 2.19 15.47 2.70
CA GLU A 56 1.16 16.37 2.18
C GLU A 56 -0.26 15.78 2.30
N LEU A 57 -0.42 14.46 2.14
CA LEU A 57 -1.70 13.81 2.41
C LEU A 57 -2.07 13.90 3.88
N GLN A 58 -1.12 13.63 4.78
CA GLN A 58 -1.35 13.74 6.21
C GLN A 58 -1.65 15.18 6.61
N ALA A 59 -0.96 16.16 6.02
CA ALA A 59 -1.24 17.58 6.21
C ALA A 59 -2.65 17.95 5.71
N ALA A 60 -3.06 17.43 4.55
CA ALA A 60 -4.41 17.65 4.04
C ALA A 60 -5.48 17.06 4.97
N ILE A 61 -5.30 15.81 5.43
CA ILE A 61 -6.21 15.15 6.38
C ILE A 61 -6.23 15.89 7.73
N ALA A 62 -5.09 16.40 8.19
CA ALA A 62 -5.04 17.20 9.40
C ALA A 62 -5.75 18.55 9.26
N TYR A 63 -5.64 19.16 8.09
CA TYR A 63 -6.18 20.49 7.80
C TYR A 63 -7.71 20.52 7.70
N VAL A 64 -8.33 19.50 7.08
CA VAL A 64 -9.78 19.43 6.91
C VAL A 64 -10.48 19.22 8.26
N ARG A 65 -11.64 19.87 8.40
CA ARG A 65 -12.52 19.82 9.59
C ARG A 65 -13.78 19.07 9.28
N GLN A 66 -14.56 18.77 10.30
CA GLN A 66 -15.90 18.19 10.17
C GLN A 66 -16.75 19.03 9.20
N GLY A 67 -17.36 18.37 8.21
CA GLY A 67 -18.20 19.00 7.19
C GLY A 67 -17.44 19.43 5.93
N ASP A 68 -16.12 19.67 6.01
CA ASP A 68 -15.31 19.98 4.83
C ASP A 68 -15.30 18.84 3.82
N THR A 69 -14.84 19.12 2.59
CA THR A 69 -14.72 18.12 1.53
C THR A 69 -13.26 17.97 1.10
N LEU A 70 -12.72 16.76 1.19
CA LEU A 70 -11.45 16.39 0.58
C LEU A 70 -11.69 15.94 -0.86
N VAL A 71 -11.07 16.62 -1.83
CA VAL A 71 -11.24 16.37 -3.27
C VAL A 71 -9.97 15.76 -3.84
N VAL A 72 -10.11 14.67 -4.57
CA VAL A 72 -9.02 14.01 -5.30
C VAL A 72 -9.41 13.82 -6.76
N ALA A 73 -8.42 13.86 -7.67
CA ALA A 73 -8.69 13.66 -9.10
C ALA A 73 -9.15 12.24 -9.40
N SER A 74 -8.54 11.23 -8.72
CA SER A 74 -8.84 9.81 -8.85
C SER A 74 -8.39 9.04 -7.61
N LEU A 75 -8.95 7.86 -7.37
CA LEU A 75 -8.61 7.04 -6.19
C LEU A 75 -7.14 6.58 -6.18
N ASP A 76 -6.53 6.35 -7.36
CA ASP A 76 -5.12 5.98 -7.47
C ASP A 76 -4.17 7.13 -7.04
N ARG A 77 -4.67 8.36 -6.97
CA ARG A 77 -3.94 9.49 -6.38
C ARG A 77 -3.95 9.44 -4.85
N LEU A 78 -5.05 8.98 -4.30
CA LEU A 78 -5.17 8.79 -2.86
C LEU A 78 -4.22 7.68 -2.38
N SER A 79 -4.19 6.53 -3.06
CA SER A 79 -3.24 5.45 -2.80
C SER A 79 -2.99 4.58 -4.04
N ARG A 80 -1.80 3.95 -4.12
CA ARG A 80 -1.51 2.87 -5.08
C ARG A 80 -1.92 1.50 -4.56
N ASN A 81 -2.08 1.39 -3.25
CA ASN A 81 -2.47 0.17 -2.55
C ASN A 81 -3.90 0.35 -2.03
N TYR A 82 -4.78 -0.57 -2.38
CA TYR A 82 -6.19 -0.52 -1.98
C TYR A 82 -6.37 -0.64 -0.45
N ASP A 83 -5.46 -1.31 0.26
CA ASP A 83 -5.50 -1.38 1.73
C ASP A 83 -5.24 0.01 2.33
N ASP A 84 -4.18 0.70 1.88
CA ASP A 84 -3.89 2.06 2.34
C ASP A 84 -5.02 3.02 1.97
N ALA A 85 -5.64 2.86 0.78
CA ALA A 85 -6.79 3.67 0.38
C ALA A 85 -7.97 3.47 1.34
N SER A 86 -8.25 2.23 1.71
CA SER A 86 -9.31 1.90 2.67
C SER A 86 -9.08 2.56 4.03
N ASP A 87 -7.85 2.51 4.54
CA ASP A 87 -7.48 3.12 5.82
C ASP A 87 -7.58 4.65 5.79
N ILE A 88 -7.15 5.28 4.70
CA ILE A 88 -7.26 6.73 4.50
C ILE A 88 -8.73 7.15 4.43
N ILE A 89 -9.54 6.44 3.65
CA ILE A 89 -10.97 6.70 3.53
C ILE A 89 -11.66 6.58 4.89
N LYS A 90 -11.28 5.58 5.70
CA LYS A 90 -11.78 5.41 7.06
C LYS A 90 -11.42 6.59 7.96
N GLN A 91 -10.16 7.06 7.90
CA GLN A 91 -9.73 8.24 8.66
C GLN A 91 -10.54 9.50 8.29
N ILE A 92 -10.80 9.71 6.98
CA ILE A 92 -11.59 10.83 6.48
C ILE A 92 -13.03 10.76 7.03
N ARG A 93 -13.63 9.56 7.01
CA ARG A 93 -14.97 9.34 7.57
C ARG A 93 -15.02 9.59 9.07
N ASP A 94 -14.06 9.05 9.83
CA ASP A 94 -14.03 9.18 11.28
C ASP A 94 -13.91 10.65 11.70
N LYS A 95 -13.35 11.51 10.85
CA LYS A 95 -13.34 12.96 10.99
C LYS A 95 -14.65 13.64 10.51
N GLN A 96 -15.60 12.88 10.00
CA GLN A 96 -16.84 13.41 9.38
C GLN A 96 -16.57 14.40 8.24
N VAL A 97 -15.48 14.17 7.49
CA VAL A 97 -15.10 14.91 6.28
C VAL A 97 -15.71 14.20 5.08
N LYS A 98 -16.25 14.96 4.15
CA LYS A 98 -16.77 14.45 2.88
C LYS A 98 -15.63 14.15 1.92
N MET A 99 -15.81 13.16 1.05
CA MET A 99 -14.82 12.86 0.00
C MET A 99 -15.45 13.02 -1.39
N GLU A 100 -14.71 13.68 -2.29
CA GLU A 100 -15.11 13.84 -3.69
C GLU A 100 -14.00 13.29 -4.60
N VAL A 101 -14.36 12.40 -5.53
CA VAL A 101 -13.46 11.79 -6.51
C VAL A 101 -13.91 12.25 -7.89
N LEU A 102 -13.09 13.07 -8.57
CA LEU A 102 -13.52 13.78 -9.78
C LEU A 102 -13.74 12.85 -10.98
N ASP A 103 -12.97 11.77 -11.13
CA ASP A 103 -13.13 10.78 -12.21
C ASP A 103 -14.19 9.71 -11.90
N ALA A 104 -14.69 9.67 -10.68
CA ALA A 104 -15.71 8.73 -10.22
C ALA A 104 -16.74 9.44 -9.33
N PRO A 105 -17.58 10.35 -9.87
CA PRO A 105 -18.52 11.15 -9.09
C PRO A 105 -19.51 10.30 -8.29
N PHE A 106 -19.83 9.09 -8.74
CA PHE A 106 -20.68 8.15 -8.03
C PHE A 106 -20.07 7.63 -6.70
N LEU A 107 -18.75 7.81 -6.52
CA LEU A 107 -18.06 7.54 -5.25
C LEU A 107 -18.09 8.74 -4.31
N SER A 108 -18.53 9.89 -4.80
CA SER A 108 -18.69 11.11 -4.01
C SER A 108 -19.99 11.00 -3.23
N MET A 109 -19.87 10.63 -1.98
CA MET A 109 -20.98 10.28 -1.11
C MET A 109 -21.70 11.53 -0.61
N GLN A 110 -22.63 12.03 -1.38
CA GLN A 110 -23.50 13.15 -1.00
C GLN A 110 -24.88 12.98 -1.61
N THR A 111 -25.65 12.02 -1.09
CA THR A 111 -27.06 11.89 -1.46
C THR A 111 -27.94 12.85 -0.66
N GLY A 112 -27.41 13.42 0.43
CA GLY A 112 -28.16 14.19 1.41
C GLY A 112 -28.90 13.32 2.43
N ASP A 113 -28.87 12.00 2.25
CA ASP A 113 -29.39 10.99 3.16
C ASP A 113 -28.20 10.33 3.90
N SER A 114 -28.14 10.51 5.21
CA SER A 114 -27.08 10.00 6.07
C SER A 114 -26.93 8.47 6.01
N ASP A 115 -28.04 7.75 5.91
CA ASP A 115 -28.02 6.28 5.89
C ASP A 115 -27.58 5.75 4.54
N MET A 116 -27.99 6.40 3.45
CA MET A 116 -27.53 6.10 2.10
C MET A 116 -26.03 6.40 1.95
N ASP A 117 -25.59 7.55 2.44
CA ASP A 117 -24.16 7.94 2.40
C ASP A 117 -23.30 6.93 3.16
N LYS A 118 -23.74 6.46 4.31
CA LYS A 118 -23.10 5.42 5.09
C LYS A 118 -23.06 4.09 4.35
N PHE A 119 -24.17 3.68 3.75
CA PHE A 119 -24.27 2.45 2.97
C PHE A 119 -23.30 2.49 1.76
N MET A 120 -23.29 3.57 1.00
CA MET A 120 -22.40 3.76 -0.14
C MET A 120 -20.94 3.70 0.27
N PHE A 121 -20.60 4.31 1.42
CA PHE A 121 -19.26 4.25 1.98
C PHE A 121 -18.83 2.82 2.34
N ASP A 122 -19.68 2.09 3.04
CA ASP A 122 -19.40 0.70 3.43
C ASP A 122 -19.23 -0.20 2.20
N MET A 123 -20.03 0.04 1.16
CA MET A 123 -19.91 -0.66 -0.11
C MET A 123 -18.59 -0.34 -0.81
N LEU A 124 -18.20 0.94 -0.87
CA LEU A 124 -16.90 1.35 -1.43
C LEU A 124 -15.73 0.71 -0.69
N THR A 125 -15.74 0.75 0.64
CA THR A 125 -14.70 0.14 1.47
C THR A 125 -14.57 -1.36 1.21
N LYS A 126 -15.68 -2.07 1.11
CA LYS A 126 -15.71 -3.50 0.78
C LYS A 126 -15.21 -3.78 -0.63
N LEU A 127 -15.57 -2.94 -1.60
CA LEU A 127 -15.09 -3.06 -2.99
C LEU A 127 -13.56 -2.87 -3.06
N LEU A 128 -13.03 -1.86 -2.40
CA LEU A 128 -11.58 -1.61 -2.33
C LEU A 128 -10.84 -2.78 -1.68
N ALA A 129 -11.35 -3.30 -0.57
CA ALA A 129 -10.78 -4.48 0.09
C ALA A 129 -10.78 -5.73 -0.83
N TYR A 130 -11.87 -5.95 -1.58
CA TYR A 130 -11.96 -7.03 -2.55
C TYR A 130 -10.95 -6.85 -3.70
N MET A 131 -10.81 -5.64 -4.23
CA MET A 131 -9.82 -5.33 -5.29
C MET A 131 -8.40 -5.56 -4.80
N ALA A 132 -8.06 -5.12 -3.57
CA ALA A 132 -6.77 -5.38 -2.93
C ALA A 132 -6.48 -6.88 -2.83
N GLN A 133 -7.44 -7.66 -2.40
CA GLN A 133 -7.30 -9.10 -2.27
C GLN A 133 -7.10 -9.79 -3.62
N THR A 134 -7.81 -9.35 -4.64
CA THR A 134 -7.72 -9.86 -6.00
C THR A 134 -6.35 -9.56 -6.62
N GLU A 135 -5.85 -8.34 -6.45
CA GLU A 135 -4.52 -7.96 -6.95
C GLU A 135 -3.41 -8.76 -6.25
N ARG A 136 -3.49 -8.95 -4.94
CA ARG A 136 -2.54 -9.82 -4.21
C ARG A 136 -2.55 -11.27 -4.72
N LYS A 137 -3.73 -11.82 -5.07
CA LYS A 137 -3.83 -13.15 -5.69
C LYS A 137 -3.12 -13.19 -7.04
N LYS A 138 -3.36 -12.18 -7.89
CA LYS A 138 -2.70 -12.08 -9.21
C LYS A 138 -1.18 -11.95 -9.10
N ILE A 139 -0.67 -11.16 -8.15
CA ILE A 139 0.77 -11.01 -7.91
C ILE A 139 1.39 -12.36 -7.50
N ARG A 140 0.79 -13.07 -6.54
CA ARG A 140 1.26 -14.38 -6.10
C ARG A 140 1.26 -15.40 -7.23
N GLU A 141 0.22 -15.41 -8.05
CA GLU A 141 0.13 -16.31 -9.19
C GLU A 141 1.22 -16.03 -10.24
N ARG A 142 1.44 -14.77 -10.60
CA ARG A 142 2.55 -14.38 -11.49
C ARG A 142 3.91 -14.75 -10.93
N GLN A 143 4.12 -14.57 -9.62
CA GLN A 143 5.36 -14.99 -8.95
C GLN A 143 5.54 -16.50 -9.01
N ARG A 144 4.48 -17.28 -8.73
CA ARG A 144 4.50 -18.74 -8.81
C ARG A 144 4.90 -19.20 -10.23
N GLN A 145 4.23 -18.68 -11.24
CA GLN A 145 4.54 -18.97 -12.65
C GLN A 145 5.97 -18.59 -13.03
N GLY A 146 6.43 -17.41 -12.59
CA GLY A 146 7.81 -16.97 -12.81
C GLY A 146 8.84 -17.90 -12.15
N ILE A 147 8.57 -18.40 -10.94
CA ILE A 147 9.43 -19.37 -10.25
C ILE A 147 9.44 -20.72 -10.99
N GLU A 148 8.28 -21.20 -11.46
CA GLU A 148 8.17 -22.45 -12.21
C GLU A 148 8.98 -22.37 -13.52
N ILE A 149 8.86 -21.28 -14.26
CA ILE A 149 9.64 -21.05 -15.49
C ILE A 149 11.15 -20.96 -15.17
N ALA A 150 11.53 -20.26 -14.10
CA ALA A 150 12.94 -20.15 -13.69
C ALA A 150 13.51 -21.51 -13.25
N LYS A 151 12.72 -22.35 -12.59
CA LYS A 151 13.10 -23.74 -12.25
C LYS A 151 13.28 -24.59 -13.50
N ALA A 152 12.32 -24.55 -14.44
CA ALA A 152 12.40 -25.28 -15.70
C ALA A 152 13.63 -24.89 -16.53
N ASN A 153 14.02 -23.61 -16.49
CA ASN A 153 15.20 -23.07 -17.16
C ASN A 153 16.52 -23.25 -16.37
N GLY A 154 16.51 -23.97 -15.24
CA GLY A 154 17.69 -24.17 -14.38
C GLY A 154 18.25 -22.91 -13.73
N LYS A 155 17.57 -21.77 -13.83
CA LYS A 155 18.01 -20.48 -13.28
C LYS A 155 17.67 -20.30 -11.80
N TYR A 156 16.65 -21.00 -11.31
CA TYR A 156 16.25 -20.92 -9.93
C TYR A 156 17.06 -21.86 -9.06
N ARG A 157 18.00 -21.32 -8.32
CA ARG A 157 18.89 -22.09 -7.43
C ARG A 157 18.45 -22.08 -5.97
N GLY A 158 17.38 -21.35 -5.63
CA GLY A 158 16.95 -21.14 -4.24
C GLY A 158 17.96 -20.28 -3.44
N THR A 159 17.75 -20.22 -2.13
CA THR A 159 18.71 -19.63 -1.21
C THR A 159 19.82 -20.64 -0.97
N ARG A 160 21.09 -20.23 -1.06
CA ARG A 160 22.22 -21.10 -0.67
C ARG A 160 22.01 -21.61 0.75
N PRO A 161 22.28 -22.90 1.00
CA PRO A 161 22.24 -23.41 2.36
C PRO A 161 23.12 -22.58 3.28
N ALA A 162 22.61 -22.23 4.46
CA ALA A 162 23.38 -21.44 5.42
C ALA A 162 24.66 -22.17 5.87
N TYR A 163 24.58 -23.50 5.91
CA TYR A 163 25.67 -24.41 6.22
C TYR A 163 25.98 -25.21 4.96
N ALA A 164 27.12 -24.95 4.34
CA ALA A 164 27.58 -25.60 3.13
C ALA A 164 29.11 -25.71 3.18
N GLU A 165 29.67 -26.63 2.40
CA GLU A 165 31.10 -26.86 2.29
C GLU A 165 31.84 -25.61 1.81
N ASP A 166 31.20 -24.83 0.92
CA ASP A 166 31.71 -23.59 0.31
C ASP A 166 31.20 -22.32 1.00
N SER A 167 30.63 -22.42 2.21
CA SER A 167 30.12 -21.24 2.93
C SER A 167 31.23 -20.21 3.13
N PRO A 168 30.98 -18.91 2.81
CA PRO A 168 31.99 -17.85 3.03
C PRO A 168 32.26 -17.61 4.52
N ASN A 169 31.36 -18.03 5.41
CA ASN A 169 31.54 -17.93 6.85
C ASN A 169 32.29 -19.16 7.39
N PRO A 170 33.50 -18.98 7.96
CA PRO A 170 34.33 -20.09 8.45
C PRO A 170 33.65 -20.96 9.52
N GLN A 171 32.87 -20.32 10.41
CA GLN A 171 32.17 -21.01 11.49
C GLN A 171 31.04 -21.91 10.93
N LYS A 172 30.33 -21.45 9.91
CA LYS A 172 29.27 -22.23 9.24
C LYS A 172 29.86 -23.39 8.44
N ARG A 173 31.03 -23.23 7.80
CA ARG A 173 31.75 -24.33 7.16
C ARG A 173 32.20 -25.38 8.17
N PHE A 174 32.76 -24.96 9.30
CA PHE A 174 33.17 -25.86 10.37
C PHE A 174 31.99 -26.71 10.88
N ILE A 175 30.85 -26.08 11.15
CA ILE A 175 29.64 -26.78 11.58
C ILE A 175 29.16 -27.78 10.52
N TYR A 176 29.19 -27.39 9.23
CA TYR A 176 28.84 -28.29 8.13
C TYR A 176 29.72 -29.54 8.12
N HIS A 177 31.05 -29.39 8.17
CA HIS A 177 31.97 -30.53 8.18
C HIS A 177 31.78 -31.42 9.40
N ARG A 178 31.54 -30.84 10.56
CA ARG A 178 31.24 -31.62 11.80
C ARG A 178 29.95 -32.43 11.65
N ILE A 179 28.91 -31.84 11.09
CA ILE A 179 27.63 -32.57 10.86
C ILE A 179 27.84 -33.71 9.85
N VAL A 180 28.53 -33.46 8.74
CA VAL A 180 28.80 -34.49 7.72
C VAL A 180 29.63 -35.63 8.28
N GLU A 181 30.69 -35.34 9.06
CA GLU A 181 31.51 -36.34 9.74
C GLU A 181 30.70 -37.21 10.68
N GLN A 182 29.83 -36.60 11.49
CA GLN A 182 28.96 -37.33 12.40
C GLN A 182 27.94 -38.20 11.69
N LEU A 183 27.37 -37.74 10.58
CA LEU A 183 26.45 -38.52 9.77
C LEU A 183 27.17 -39.75 9.15
N ARG A 184 28.43 -39.56 8.67
CA ARG A 184 29.27 -40.68 8.17
C ARG A 184 29.56 -41.68 9.26
N ASN A 185 29.95 -41.23 10.46
CA ASN A 185 30.22 -42.11 11.61
C ASN A 185 28.96 -42.86 12.06
N LYS A 186 27.78 -42.23 11.98
CA LYS A 186 26.49 -42.88 12.26
C LYS A 186 26.19 -43.99 11.23
N ALA A 187 26.48 -43.75 9.97
CA ALA A 187 26.28 -44.73 8.91
C ALA A 187 27.19 -45.94 9.05
N THR A 188 28.36 -45.77 9.71
CA THR A 188 29.33 -46.86 10.02
C THR A 188 29.12 -47.52 11.38
N GLY A 189 28.01 -47.19 12.09
CA GLY A 189 27.65 -47.82 13.38
C GLY A 189 28.35 -47.23 14.62
N ALA A 190 29.12 -46.14 14.48
CA ALA A 190 29.75 -45.49 15.62
C ALA A 190 28.75 -44.71 16.49
N LYS A 191 28.88 -44.83 17.83
CA LYS A 191 28.04 -44.08 18.79
C LYS A 191 28.31 -42.60 18.71
N ILE A 192 27.28 -41.78 18.45
CA ILE A 192 27.37 -40.34 18.39
C ILE A 192 27.21 -39.72 19.78
N SER A 193 28.18 -38.93 20.23
CA SER A 193 28.06 -38.13 21.45
C SER A 193 27.49 -36.73 21.11
N TYR A 194 26.31 -36.40 21.64
CA TYR A 194 25.70 -35.06 21.47
C TYR A 194 26.49 -33.92 22.13
N ARG A 195 27.44 -34.24 23.05
CA ARG A 195 28.33 -33.24 23.68
C ARG A 195 29.39 -32.65 22.73
N ALA A 196 29.57 -33.21 21.55
CA ALA A 196 30.59 -32.75 20.60
C ALA A 196 30.07 -31.69 19.60
N ILE A 197 28.82 -31.22 19.73
CA ILE A 197 28.16 -30.27 18.81
C ILE A 197 27.98 -28.88 19.47
N ALA A 198 28.22 -28.71 20.77
CA ALA A 198 28.14 -27.45 21.49
C ALA A 198 29.41 -26.63 21.40
#